data_546ae7b635c8086569fff2889fa3e571
#
_entry.id   546ae7b635c8086569fff2889fa3e571
#
_cell.length_a   1.000
_cell.length_b   1.000
_cell.length_c   1.000
_cell.angle_alpha   90.00
_cell.angle_beta   90.00
_cell.angle_gamma   90.00
#
_symmetry.space_group_name_H-M   'P 1'
#
loop_
_entity.id
_entity.type
_entity.pdbx_description
1 polymer ?
#
loop_
_entity_poly.entity_id
_entity_poly.type
_entity_poly.pdbx_seq_one_letter_code
_entity_poly.pdbx_strand_id
1 'polypeptide(L)'
;MAQLLAQFAGAQLGRGMDTWIDDMLLIFRCLYEKDVFEVCYRHAFAQRLLQQCSHEAELVMLERLRQECGPDYTRQLETMHRDMDVSNELLHEFDSAHMPFEFDARVLSQSHWPAYEEIPLRLPPEMTSVLQRFEAFYEAKYKARSLHWCHALGSVVMQADLGRAGTKELVVNTLQAVVLLAFSTKHVLSYAELATRT
;
A
#
# COMPACT_ATOMS: atom_id res chain seq x y z
N MET A 1 14.54 21.54 -7.30
CA MET A 1 15.55 20.55 -7.73
C MET A 1 15.39 19.23 -6.97
N ALA A 2 15.38 19.24 -5.64
CA ALA A 2 15.23 18.04 -4.80
C ALA A 2 14.01 17.19 -5.15
N GLN A 3 12.83 17.80 -5.31
CA GLN A 3 11.61 17.10 -5.71
C GLN A 3 11.73 16.40 -7.08
N LEU A 4 12.31 17.08 -8.08
CA LEU A 4 12.51 16.50 -9.41
C LEU A 4 13.47 15.32 -9.37
N LEU A 5 14.52 15.40 -8.55
CA LEU A 5 15.45 14.28 -8.38
C LEU A 5 14.78 13.07 -7.70
N ALA A 6 13.95 13.30 -6.69
CA ALA A 6 13.18 12.24 -6.04
C ALA A 6 12.17 11.56 -7.00
N GLN A 7 11.50 12.36 -7.83
CA GLN A 7 10.60 11.84 -8.87
C GLN A 7 11.35 11.04 -9.95
N PHE A 8 12.51 11.54 -10.39
CA PHE A 8 13.38 10.83 -11.34
C PHE A 8 13.83 9.49 -10.76
N ALA A 9 14.36 9.49 -9.53
CA ALA A 9 14.76 8.27 -8.83
C ALA A 9 13.60 7.26 -8.76
N GLY A 10 12.40 7.72 -8.37
CA GLY A 10 11.22 6.89 -8.32
C GLY A 10 10.82 6.27 -9.67
N ALA A 11 10.90 7.04 -10.74
CA ALA A 11 10.58 6.56 -12.09
C ALA A 11 11.60 5.54 -12.62
N GLN A 12 12.88 5.66 -12.26
CA GLN A 12 13.93 4.74 -12.69
C GLN A 12 13.90 3.43 -11.90
N LEU A 13 13.70 3.49 -10.58
CA LEU A 13 13.58 2.31 -9.73
C LEU A 13 12.43 1.40 -10.15
N GLY A 14 11.33 1.97 -10.61
CA GLY A 14 10.23 1.21 -11.19
C GLY A 14 10.58 0.46 -12.50
N ARG A 15 11.73 0.78 -13.14
CA ARG A 15 12.21 0.12 -14.36
C ARG A 15 13.30 -0.93 -14.10
N GLY A 16 13.79 -1.07 -12.87
CA GLY A 16 14.76 -2.09 -12.46
C GLY A 16 16.17 -1.93 -13.06
N MET A 17 16.60 -0.70 -13.36
CA MET A 17 17.95 -0.40 -13.86
C MET A 17 18.77 0.35 -12.82
N ASP A 18 19.91 -0.20 -12.38
CA ASP A 18 20.70 0.34 -11.26
C ASP A 18 21.83 1.29 -11.70
N THR A 19 22.18 1.31 -12.98
CA THR A 19 23.36 2.05 -13.52
C THR A 19 23.27 3.57 -13.34
N TRP A 20 22.09 4.12 -13.14
CA TRP A 20 21.83 5.56 -12.96
C TRP A 20 21.99 6.03 -11.50
N ILE A 21 22.08 5.09 -10.51
CA ILE A 21 22.08 5.43 -9.07
C ILE A 21 23.33 6.28 -8.74
N ASP A 22 24.49 5.92 -9.25
CA ASP A 22 25.72 6.67 -8.98
C ASP A 22 25.67 8.09 -9.58
N ASP A 23 25.14 8.25 -10.78
CA ASP A 23 24.96 9.57 -11.43
C ASP A 23 23.95 10.43 -10.64
N MET A 24 22.85 9.82 -10.18
CA MET A 24 21.86 10.48 -9.34
C MET A 24 22.46 10.94 -8.01
N LEU A 25 23.31 10.12 -7.38
CA LEU A 25 23.99 10.47 -6.14
C LEU A 25 24.97 11.62 -6.31
N LEU A 26 25.65 11.77 -7.46
CA LEU A 26 26.45 12.95 -7.75
C LEU A 26 25.62 14.24 -7.72
N ILE A 27 24.43 14.23 -8.30
CA ILE A 27 23.48 15.34 -8.24
C ILE A 27 22.98 15.55 -6.81
N PHE A 28 22.64 14.45 -6.13
CA PHE A 28 22.14 14.48 -4.74
C PHE A 28 23.15 15.13 -3.77
N ARG A 29 24.45 14.88 -3.93
CA ARG A 29 25.50 15.54 -3.14
C ARG A 29 25.50 17.06 -3.27
N CYS A 30 25.11 17.57 -4.44
CA CYS A 30 25.00 19.00 -4.71
C CYS A 30 23.69 19.61 -4.19
N LEU A 31 22.73 18.80 -3.68
CA LEU A 31 21.50 19.34 -3.12
C LEU A 31 21.71 20.00 -1.76
N TYR A 32 21.18 21.19 -1.63
CA TYR A 32 21.11 21.91 -0.35
C TYR A 32 19.94 21.38 0.51
N GLU A 33 18.80 21.12 -0.13
CA GLU A 33 17.53 20.72 0.51
C GLU A 33 17.37 19.19 0.48
N LYS A 34 18.20 18.48 1.24
CA LYS A 34 18.15 16.99 1.30
C LYS A 34 16.92 16.46 2.06
N ASP A 35 16.39 17.24 2.99
CA ASP A 35 15.14 16.99 3.71
C ASP A 35 13.92 17.00 2.77
N VAL A 36 13.87 17.94 1.82
CA VAL A 36 12.80 17.96 0.79
C VAL A 36 12.90 16.73 -0.11
N PHE A 37 14.12 16.31 -0.47
CA PHE A 37 14.31 15.07 -1.23
C PHE A 37 13.78 13.87 -0.44
N GLU A 38 14.12 13.74 0.84
CA GLU A 38 13.70 12.62 1.70
C GLU A 38 12.17 12.52 1.75
N VAL A 39 11.48 13.62 2.01
CA VAL A 39 10.01 13.64 2.08
C VAL A 39 9.39 13.18 0.75
N CYS A 40 9.84 13.74 -0.37
CA CYS A 40 9.32 13.37 -1.69
C CYS A 40 9.66 11.91 -2.06
N TYR A 41 10.88 11.48 -1.76
CA TYR A 41 11.33 10.12 -2.01
C TYR A 41 10.53 9.10 -1.18
N ARG A 42 10.28 9.38 0.11
CA ARG A 42 9.49 8.55 1.02
C ARG A 42 8.07 8.31 0.51
N HIS A 43 7.40 9.36 -0.01
CA HIS A 43 6.07 9.18 -0.61
C HIS A 43 6.09 8.27 -1.84
N ALA A 44 7.05 8.47 -2.74
CA ALA A 44 7.20 7.63 -3.92
C ALA A 44 7.62 6.19 -3.55
N PHE A 45 8.47 6.03 -2.54
CA PHE A 45 8.89 4.74 -2.00
C PHE A 45 7.72 3.97 -1.41
N ALA A 46 6.87 4.63 -0.60
CA ALA A 46 5.66 4.04 -0.05
C ALA A 46 4.75 3.46 -1.14
N GLN A 47 4.53 4.22 -2.22
CA GLN A 47 3.71 3.76 -3.34
C GLN A 47 4.31 2.51 -4.02
N ARG A 48 5.63 2.50 -4.28
CA ARG A 48 6.29 1.36 -4.92
C ARG A 48 6.28 0.11 -4.04
N LEU A 49 6.49 0.25 -2.72
CA LEU A 49 6.39 -0.87 -1.78
C LEU A 49 4.98 -1.48 -1.79
N LEU A 50 3.94 -0.65 -1.75
CA LEU A 50 2.55 -1.13 -1.77
C LEU A 50 2.16 -1.76 -3.11
N GLN A 51 2.75 -1.30 -4.22
CA GLN A 51 2.56 -1.87 -5.56
C GLN A 51 3.41 -3.12 -5.81
N GLN A 52 4.23 -3.54 -4.84
CA GLN A 52 5.14 -4.69 -4.95
C GLN A 52 6.11 -4.59 -6.14
N CYS A 53 6.52 -3.37 -6.50
CA CYS A 53 7.57 -3.14 -7.49
C CYS A 53 8.92 -3.64 -6.96
N SER A 54 9.88 -3.86 -7.88
CA SER A 54 11.20 -4.45 -7.62
C SER A 54 11.86 -4.03 -6.30
N HIS A 55 11.99 -4.97 -5.35
CA HIS A 55 12.60 -4.71 -4.05
C HIS A 55 14.13 -4.59 -4.11
N GLU A 56 14.79 -5.24 -5.07
CA GLU A 56 16.26 -5.29 -5.14
C GLU A 56 16.88 -3.92 -5.41
N ALA A 57 16.38 -3.20 -6.40
CA ALA A 57 16.86 -1.85 -6.73
C ALA A 57 16.61 -0.85 -5.57
N GLU A 58 15.52 -1.02 -4.83
CA GLU A 58 15.22 -0.21 -3.65
C GLU A 58 16.25 -0.44 -2.53
N LEU A 59 16.64 -1.68 -2.27
CA LEU A 59 17.65 -2.00 -1.28
C LEU A 59 19.01 -1.41 -1.64
N VAL A 60 19.43 -1.49 -2.91
CA VAL A 60 20.65 -0.85 -3.40
C VAL A 60 20.61 0.66 -3.16
N MET A 61 19.48 1.29 -3.51
CA MET A 61 19.31 2.74 -3.31
C MET A 61 19.36 3.14 -1.83
N LEU A 62 18.69 2.38 -0.95
CA LEU A 62 18.72 2.60 0.50
C LEU A 62 20.15 2.49 1.07
N GLU A 63 20.89 1.45 0.67
CA GLU A 63 22.27 1.28 1.11
C GLU A 63 23.17 2.44 0.66
N ARG A 64 23.01 2.93 -0.58
CA ARG A 64 23.74 4.08 -1.09
C ARG A 64 23.38 5.37 -0.35
N LEU A 65 22.09 5.64 -0.10
CA LEU A 65 21.66 6.79 0.69
C LEU A 65 22.17 6.73 2.13
N ARG A 66 22.21 5.53 2.72
CA ARG A 66 22.77 5.32 4.05
C ARG A 66 24.27 5.65 4.12
N GLN A 67 25.04 5.25 3.10
CA GLN A 67 26.47 5.58 3.00
C GLN A 67 26.70 7.09 2.87
N GLU A 68 25.83 7.81 2.13
CA GLU A 68 25.95 9.24 1.90
C GLU A 68 25.47 10.13 3.07
N CYS A 69 24.40 9.75 3.72
CA CYS A 69 23.71 10.60 4.73
C CYS A 69 23.74 10.02 6.15
N GLY A 70 24.15 8.76 6.29
CA GLY A 70 24.14 8.05 7.57
C GLY A 70 22.80 7.35 7.87
N PRO A 71 22.80 6.50 8.92
CA PRO A 71 21.66 5.62 9.23
C PRO A 71 20.40 6.36 9.72
N ASP A 72 20.57 7.56 10.30
CA ASP A 72 19.41 8.33 10.78
C ASP A 72 18.53 8.82 9.64
N TYR A 73 19.15 9.14 8.50
CA TYR A 73 18.45 9.59 7.29
C TYR A 73 17.60 8.47 6.65
N THR A 74 18.08 7.24 6.66
CA THR A 74 17.40 6.11 6.01
C THR A 74 16.50 5.31 6.95
N ARG A 75 16.53 5.58 8.26
CA ARG A 75 15.80 4.80 9.29
C ARG A 75 14.33 4.61 8.99
N GLN A 76 13.63 5.65 8.53
CA GLN A 76 12.21 5.56 8.22
C GLN A 76 11.97 4.64 7.02
N LEU A 77 12.74 4.80 5.96
CA LEU A 77 12.66 3.99 4.74
C LEU A 77 12.97 2.51 5.02
N GLU A 78 14.02 2.24 5.80
CA GLU A 78 14.38 0.88 6.23
C GLU A 78 13.27 0.24 7.07
N THR A 79 12.58 1.03 7.91
CA THR A 79 11.44 0.52 8.70
C THR A 79 10.26 0.22 7.80
N MET A 80 9.97 1.08 6.82
CA MET A 80 8.89 0.83 5.85
C MET A 80 9.13 -0.46 5.06
N HIS A 81 10.38 -0.71 4.63
CA HIS A 81 10.75 -1.95 3.96
C HIS A 81 10.54 -3.17 4.87
N ARG A 82 11.00 -3.09 6.13
CA ARG A 82 10.81 -4.16 7.12
C ARG A 82 9.34 -4.44 7.42
N ASP A 83 8.48 -3.43 7.41
CA ASP A 83 7.04 -3.62 7.58
C ASP A 83 6.45 -4.51 6.48
N MET A 84 6.98 -4.45 5.25
CA MET A 84 6.55 -5.34 4.17
C MET A 84 6.95 -6.80 4.45
N ASP A 85 8.17 -7.04 4.94
CA ASP A 85 8.64 -8.37 5.29
C ASP A 85 7.80 -8.96 6.44
N VAL A 86 7.57 -8.16 7.50
CA VAL A 86 6.72 -8.56 8.64
C VAL A 86 5.28 -8.82 8.17
N SER A 87 4.76 -8.04 7.23
CA SER A 87 3.42 -8.27 6.68
C SER A 87 3.33 -9.61 5.94
N ASN A 88 4.35 -9.96 5.16
CA ASN A 88 4.42 -11.25 4.47
C ASN A 88 4.46 -12.43 5.48
N GLU A 89 5.28 -12.32 6.54
CA GLU A 89 5.33 -13.32 7.60
C GLU A 89 3.98 -13.48 8.30
N LEU A 90 3.30 -12.37 8.62
CA LEU A 90 1.98 -12.39 9.24
C LEU A 90 0.93 -13.08 8.38
N LEU A 91 0.94 -12.83 7.07
CA LEU A 91 0.03 -13.46 6.13
C LEU A 91 0.30 -14.96 5.99
N HIS A 92 1.55 -15.38 6.02
CA HIS A 92 1.92 -16.81 6.01
C HIS A 92 1.44 -17.55 7.27
N GLU A 93 1.43 -16.87 8.42
CA GLU A 93 0.94 -17.45 9.68
C GLU A 93 -0.59 -17.41 9.80
N PHE A 94 -1.21 -16.47 9.09
CA PHE A 94 -2.66 -16.30 9.16
C PHE A 94 -3.39 -17.41 8.43
N ASP A 95 -4.25 -18.15 9.15
CA ASP A 95 -5.07 -19.20 8.55
C ASP A 95 -6.17 -18.61 7.65
N SER A 96 -5.90 -18.61 6.35
CA SER A 96 -6.84 -18.20 5.32
C SER A 96 -7.80 -19.31 4.87
N ALA A 97 -7.73 -20.51 5.47
CA ALA A 97 -8.65 -21.59 5.15
C ALA A 97 -10.10 -21.20 5.40
N HIS A 98 -10.98 -21.55 4.49
CA HIS A 98 -12.41 -21.27 4.54
C HIS A 98 -12.78 -19.77 4.48
N MET A 99 -11.94 -18.95 3.84
CA MET A 99 -12.31 -17.57 3.53
C MET A 99 -13.19 -17.51 2.26
N PRO A 100 -14.13 -16.56 2.20
CA PRO A 100 -14.99 -16.40 1.03
C PRO A 100 -14.25 -15.88 -0.22
N PHE A 101 -13.05 -15.32 -0.04
CA PHE A 101 -12.19 -14.80 -1.11
C PHE A 101 -10.73 -14.76 -0.65
N GLU A 102 -9.79 -14.60 -1.60
CA GLU A 102 -8.38 -14.38 -1.28
C GLU A 102 -8.19 -13.04 -0.55
N PHE A 103 -7.42 -13.07 0.53
CA PHE A 103 -7.17 -11.92 1.36
C PHE A 103 -5.67 -11.65 1.47
N ASP A 104 -5.29 -10.41 1.21
CA ASP A 104 -3.94 -9.88 1.41
C ASP A 104 -4.03 -8.61 2.28
N ALA A 105 -3.08 -8.44 3.20
CA ALA A 105 -3.01 -7.28 4.08
C ALA A 105 -1.57 -6.85 4.32
N ARG A 106 -1.35 -5.54 4.35
CA ARG A 106 -0.05 -4.96 4.70
C ARG A 106 -0.19 -4.21 6.03
N VAL A 107 0.60 -4.62 7.02
CA VAL A 107 0.64 -4.00 8.34
C VAL A 107 1.75 -2.97 8.38
N LEU A 108 1.36 -1.71 8.50
CA LEU A 108 2.26 -0.57 8.34
C LEU A 108 2.42 0.18 9.67
N SER A 109 3.64 0.58 10.01
CA SER A 109 3.93 1.38 11.21
C SER A 109 3.49 2.83 11.00
N GLN A 110 2.42 3.27 11.63
CA GLN A 110 1.81 4.60 11.43
C GLN A 110 2.82 5.76 11.48
N SER A 111 3.84 5.69 12.36
CA SER A 111 4.84 6.76 12.53
C SER A 111 5.85 6.89 11.40
N HIS A 112 6.01 5.88 10.54
CA HIS A 112 7.04 5.83 9.50
C HIS A 112 6.46 6.01 8.09
N TRP A 113 5.21 5.63 7.90
CA TRP A 113 4.52 5.77 6.61
C TRP A 113 3.93 7.17 6.45
N PRO A 114 3.70 7.64 5.21
CA PRO A 114 2.93 8.84 4.97
C PRO A 114 1.54 8.75 5.60
N ALA A 115 1.01 9.88 6.05
CA ALA A 115 -0.36 9.93 6.53
C ALA A 115 -1.33 9.70 5.36
N TYR A 116 -2.26 8.77 5.55
CA TYR A 116 -3.33 8.47 4.61
C TYR A 116 -4.67 8.90 5.19
N GLU A 117 -5.57 9.32 4.32
CA GLU A 117 -6.91 9.75 4.73
C GLU A 117 -7.75 8.56 5.20
N GLU A 118 -8.33 8.68 6.38
CA GLU A 118 -9.30 7.73 6.90
C GLU A 118 -10.69 8.07 6.33
N ILE A 119 -11.18 7.23 5.46
CA ILE A 119 -12.51 7.38 4.86
C ILE A 119 -13.46 6.42 5.58
N PRO A 120 -14.47 6.93 6.30
CA PRO A 120 -15.46 6.08 6.91
C PRO A 120 -16.23 5.33 5.81
N LEU A 121 -16.23 4.01 5.88
CA LEU A 121 -16.81 3.14 4.87
C LEU A 121 -17.55 1.98 5.53
N ARG A 122 -18.76 1.70 5.05
CA ARG A 122 -19.50 0.50 5.45
C ARG A 122 -19.21 -0.62 4.49
N LEU A 123 -18.42 -1.57 4.96
CA LEU A 123 -18.07 -2.75 4.18
C LEU A 123 -19.22 -3.78 4.15
N PRO A 124 -19.35 -4.55 3.07
CA PRO A 124 -20.21 -5.72 3.03
C PRO A 124 -19.88 -6.70 4.17
N PRO A 125 -20.87 -7.45 4.69
CA PRO A 125 -20.67 -8.36 5.83
C PRO A 125 -19.56 -9.39 5.61
N GLU A 126 -19.40 -9.89 4.39
CA GLU A 126 -18.36 -10.84 4.01
C GLU A 126 -16.96 -10.25 4.18
N MET A 127 -16.74 -9.01 3.70
CA MET A 127 -15.48 -8.30 3.87
C MET A 127 -15.23 -8.00 5.35
N THR A 128 -16.26 -7.50 6.06
CA THR A 128 -16.16 -7.19 7.49
C THR A 128 -15.75 -8.43 8.30
N SER A 129 -16.31 -9.59 8.01
CA SER A 129 -15.98 -10.83 8.71
C SER A 129 -14.52 -11.25 8.54
N VAL A 130 -13.96 -11.07 7.35
CA VAL A 130 -12.55 -11.37 7.07
C VAL A 130 -11.63 -10.41 7.82
N LEU A 131 -11.94 -9.11 7.80
CA LEU A 131 -11.15 -8.12 8.54
C LEU A 131 -11.17 -8.39 10.06
N GLN A 132 -12.32 -8.71 10.64
CA GLN A 132 -12.44 -9.06 12.06
C GLN A 132 -11.63 -10.31 12.44
N ARG A 133 -11.58 -11.32 11.56
CA ARG A 133 -10.73 -12.51 11.78
C ARG A 133 -9.26 -12.15 11.80
N PHE A 134 -8.81 -11.29 10.89
CA PHE A 134 -7.43 -10.82 10.87
C PHE A 134 -7.10 -9.95 12.09
N GLU A 135 -8.00 -9.05 12.49
CA GLU A 135 -7.86 -8.26 13.72
C GLU A 135 -7.68 -9.14 14.94
N ALA A 136 -8.56 -10.14 15.11
CA ALA A 136 -8.48 -11.06 16.25
C ALA A 136 -7.16 -11.86 16.26
N PHE A 137 -6.68 -12.30 15.10
CA PHE A 137 -5.38 -12.94 14.95
C PHE A 137 -4.25 -12.01 15.36
N TYR A 138 -4.27 -10.77 14.86
CA TYR A 138 -3.24 -9.77 15.15
C TYR A 138 -3.20 -9.38 16.62
N GLU A 139 -4.35 -9.14 17.26
CA GLU A 139 -4.48 -8.80 18.69
C GLU A 139 -4.02 -9.95 19.59
N ALA A 140 -4.30 -11.19 19.20
CA ALA A 140 -3.79 -12.35 19.93
C ALA A 140 -2.26 -12.42 19.93
N LYS A 141 -1.63 -12.03 18.82
CA LYS A 141 -0.18 -12.00 18.65
C LYS A 141 0.47 -10.77 19.28
N TYR A 142 -0.15 -9.59 19.20
CA TYR A 142 0.40 -8.30 19.63
C TYR A 142 -0.52 -7.55 20.61
N LYS A 143 -0.48 -7.91 21.87
CA LYS A 143 -1.36 -7.36 22.92
C LYS A 143 -1.30 -5.84 23.13
N ALA A 144 -0.24 -5.17 22.67
CA ALA A 144 -0.04 -3.73 22.87
C ALA A 144 -0.23 -2.90 21.59
N ARG A 145 -0.77 -3.51 20.53
CA ARG A 145 -0.95 -2.86 19.22
C ARG A 145 -2.40 -3.00 18.77
N SER A 146 -2.91 -1.98 18.10
CA SER A 146 -4.23 -1.97 17.45
C SER A 146 -4.07 -1.78 15.94
N LEU A 147 -4.96 -2.36 15.15
CA LEU A 147 -5.04 -2.14 13.71
C LEU A 147 -6.05 -1.04 13.40
N HIS A 148 -5.69 -0.22 12.39
CA HIS A 148 -6.58 0.74 11.77
C HIS A 148 -6.58 0.50 10.26
N TRP A 149 -7.77 0.33 9.66
CA TRP A 149 -7.89 -0.02 8.26
C TRP A 149 -7.88 1.22 7.36
N CYS A 150 -6.91 1.27 6.45
CA CYS A 150 -6.81 2.30 5.40
C CYS A 150 -7.51 1.82 4.11
N HIS A 151 -8.83 1.92 4.05
CA HIS A 151 -9.62 1.45 2.89
C HIS A 151 -9.30 2.20 1.59
N ALA A 152 -8.80 3.44 1.69
CA ALA A 152 -8.40 4.23 0.52
C ALA A 152 -7.24 3.62 -0.27
N LEU A 153 -6.38 2.81 0.40
CA LEU A 153 -5.23 2.14 -0.23
C LEU A 153 -5.56 0.74 -0.74
N GLY A 154 -6.70 0.19 -0.32
CA GLY A 154 -7.10 -1.17 -0.68
C GLY A 154 -7.50 -1.31 -2.14
N SER A 155 -7.25 -2.50 -2.69
CA SER A 155 -7.72 -2.91 -4.01
C SER A 155 -8.50 -4.23 -3.91
N VAL A 156 -9.44 -4.41 -4.81
CA VAL A 156 -10.30 -5.59 -4.88
C VAL A 156 -10.33 -6.09 -6.31
N VAL A 157 -10.12 -7.38 -6.49
CA VAL A 157 -10.36 -8.07 -7.75
C VAL A 157 -11.72 -8.74 -7.66
N MET A 158 -12.65 -8.35 -8.52
CA MET A 158 -14.00 -8.88 -8.54
C MET A 158 -14.39 -9.40 -9.91
N GLN A 159 -15.19 -10.45 -9.95
CA GLN A 159 -15.78 -10.94 -11.18
C GLN A 159 -17.14 -10.26 -11.43
N ALA A 160 -17.29 -9.70 -12.60
CA ALA A 160 -18.53 -9.09 -13.05
C ALA A 160 -19.11 -9.87 -14.23
N ASP A 161 -20.36 -10.32 -14.12
CA ASP A 161 -21.09 -10.87 -15.25
C ASP A 161 -21.74 -9.70 -16.02
N LEU A 162 -21.23 -9.45 -17.21
CA LEU A 162 -21.70 -8.39 -18.10
C LEU A 162 -22.67 -8.93 -19.17
N GLY A 163 -23.33 -10.04 -18.91
CA GLY A 163 -24.32 -10.65 -19.77
C GLY A 163 -23.71 -11.04 -21.14
N ARG A 164 -24.07 -10.31 -22.23
CA ARG A 164 -23.56 -10.62 -23.57
C ARG A 164 -22.05 -10.51 -23.74
N ALA A 165 -21.37 -9.71 -22.90
CA ALA A 165 -19.91 -9.56 -22.90
C ALA A 165 -19.18 -10.63 -22.07
N GLY A 166 -19.94 -11.53 -21.40
CA GLY A 166 -19.41 -12.58 -20.55
C GLY A 166 -18.87 -12.06 -19.22
N THR A 167 -18.27 -12.96 -18.46
CA THR A 167 -17.63 -12.66 -17.16
C THR A 167 -16.30 -11.97 -17.39
N LYS A 168 -16.07 -10.86 -16.67
CA LYS A 168 -14.83 -10.08 -16.69
C LYS A 168 -14.30 -9.90 -15.28
N GLU A 169 -12.99 -9.85 -15.15
CA GLU A 169 -12.33 -9.42 -13.92
C GLU A 169 -12.19 -7.89 -13.93
N LEU A 170 -12.58 -7.29 -12.82
CA LEU A 170 -12.45 -5.86 -12.56
C LEU A 170 -11.49 -5.67 -11.40
N VAL A 171 -10.40 -4.94 -11.64
CA VAL A 171 -9.49 -4.48 -10.59
C VAL A 171 -9.90 -3.06 -10.22
N VAL A 172 -10.40 -2.88 -9.02
CA VAL A 172 -10.94 -1.60 -8.52
C VAL A 172 -10.42 -1.30 -7.14
N ASN A 173 -10.45 -0.03 -6.71
CA ASN A 173 -10.15 0.28 -5.32
C ASN A 173 -11.32 -0.15 -4.40
N THR A 174 -11.05 -0.25 -3.09
CA THR A 174 -12.05 -0.70 -2.11
C THR A 174 -13.33 0.14 -2.14
N LEU A 175 -13.22 1.46 -2.32
CA LEU A 175 -14.37 2.37 -2.38
C LEU A 175 -15.25 2.05 -3.59
N GLN A 176 -14.64 1.86 -4.75
CA GLN A 176 -15.35 1.47 -5.98
C GLN A 176 -15.99 0.09 -5.84
N ALA A 177 -15.28 -0.86 -5.20
CA ALA A 177 -15.80 -2.21 -4.99
C ALA A 177 -17.07 -2.19 -4.14
N VAL A 178 -17.11 -1.43 -3.04
CA VAL A 178 -18.27 -1.30 -2.17
C VAL A 178 -19.48 -0.71 -2.93
N VAL A 179 -19.23 0.31 -3.75
CA VAL A 179 -20.26 0.89 -4.61
C VAL A 179 -20.78 -0.14 -5.62
N LEU A 180 -19.91 -0.87 -6.31
CA LEU A 180 -20.31 -1.89 -7.29
C LEU A 180 -21.07 -3.04 -6.63
N LEU A 181 -20.63 -3.51 -5.46
CA LEU A 181 -21.30 -4.55 -4.70
C LEU A 181 -22.69 -4.13 -4.22
N ALA A 182 -22.95 -2.85 -3.98
CA ALA A 182 -24.30 -2.38 -3.64
C ALA A 182 -25.32 -2.61 -4.78
N PHE A 183 -24.85 -2.69 -6.04
CA PHE A 183 -25.69 -3.00 -7.20
C PHE A 183 -25.89 -4.50 -7.46
N SER A 184 -25.19 -5.39 -6.74
CA SER A 184 -25.36 -6.84 -6.91
C SER A 184 -26.78 -7.32 -6.55
N THR A 185 -27.44 -6.63 -5.62
CA THR A 185 -28.78 -6.98 -5.13
C THR A 185 -29.89 -6.13 -5.74
N LYS A 186 -29.59 -4.98 -6.32
CA LYS A 186 -30.58 -4.03 -6.85
C LYS A 186 -30.00 -3.28 -8.04
N HIS A 187 -30.62 -3.42 -9.21
CA HIS A 187 -30.12 -2.82 -10.47
C HIS A 187 -30.19 -1.30 -10.54
N VAL A 188 -31.05 -0.67 -9.75
CA VAL A 188 -31.20 0.78 -9.70
C VAL A 188 -31.20 1.23 -8.25
N LEU A 189 -30.29 2.11 -7.92
CA LEU A 189 -30.17 2.75 -6.61
C LEU A 189 -30.16 4.27 -6.79
N SER A 190 -30.92 4.97 -5.96
CA SER A 190 -30.77 6.42 -5.84
C SER A 190 -29.50 6.79 -5.11
N TYR A 191 -29.01 8.02 -5.29
CA TYR A 191 -27.83 8.50 -4.57
C TYR A 191 -28.00 8.39 -3.05
N ALA A 192 -29.17 8.74 -2.52
CA ALA A 192 -29.46 8.65 -1.09
C ALA A 192 -29.41 7.20 -0.57
N GLU A 193 -29.94 6.24 -1.33
CA GLU A 193 -29.85 4.81 -0.98
C GLU A 193 -28.41 4.31 -1.02
N LEU A 194 -27.62 4.76 -2.00
CA LEU A 194 -26.21 4.39 -2.11
C LEU A 194 -25.42 4.95 -0.92
N ALA A 195 -25.56 6.24 -0.63
CA ALA A 195 -24.87 6.90 0.47
C ALA A 195 -25.20 6.33 1.87
N THR A 196 -26.36 5.66 2.02
CA THR A 196 -26.69 4.98 3.28
C THR A 196 -26.12 3.56 3.38
N ARG A 197 -25.73 2.96 2.26
CA ARG A 197 -25.19 1.58 2.17
C ARG A 197 -23.67 1.55 2.18
N THR A 198 -23.02 2.60 1.69
CA THR A 198 -21.56 2.75 1.59
C THR A 198 -21.01 3.67 2.68
#